data_f3007a4e65b7f850724342563e5a1b8c
#
_entry.id   f3007a4e65b7f850724342563e5a1b8c
#
_cell.length_a   1.000
_cell.length_b   1.000
_cell.length_c   1.000
_cell.angle_alpha   90.00
_cell.angle_beta   90.00
_cell.angle_gamma   90.00
#
_symmetry.space_group_name_H-M   'P 1'
#
loop_
_entity.id
_entity.type
_entity.pdbx_description
1 polymer ?
#
loop_
_entity_poly.entity_id
_entity_poly.type
_entity_poly.pdbx_seq_one_letter_code
_entity_poly.pdbx_strand_id
1 'polypeptide(L)'
;MTASTTPALLLAADDDRSVPPVNSVLFYAALKRHGIPASLRIYPSGGHGGALDPAHIYRAQWRADILDWLAMLAHENQKPTSKPR
;
A
#
# COMPACT_ATOMS: atom_id res chain seq x y z
N MET A 1 -5.26 3.20 -15.87
CA MET A 1 -4.02 2.74 -15.20
C MET A 1 -3.00 2.37 -16.25
N THR A 2 -1.81 2.91 -16.17
CA THR A 2 -0.75 2.69 -17.15
C THR A 2 0.58 2.48 -16.44
N ALA A 3 1.61 2.09 -17.21
CA ALA A 3 2.95 1.89 -16.65
C ALA A 3 3.55 3.16 -16.06
N SER A 4 3.03 4.34 -16.43
CA SER A 4 3.48 5.60 -15.86
C SER A 4 2.77 5.97 -14.56
N THR A 5 1.82 5.17 -14.12
CA THR A 5 1.17 5.39 -12.83
C THR A 5 2.20 5.25 -11.70
N THR A 6 2.14 6.16 -10.71
CA THR A 6 3.09 6.14 -9.61
C THR A 6 2.98 4.86 -8.78
N PRO A 7 4.05 4.44 -8.11
CA PRO A 7 3.98 3.33 -7.17
C PRO A 7 2.90 3.55 -6.12
N ALA A 8 2.32 2.47 -5.61
CA ALA A 8 1.18 2.54 -4.71
C ALA A 8 1.38 1.67 -3.48
N LEU A 9 0.89 2.17 -2.35
CA LEU A 9 0.75 1.40 -1.12
C LEU A 9 -0.73 1.35 -0.77
N LEU A 10 -1.26 0.14 -0.64
CA LEU A 10 -2.67 -0.08 -0.33
C LEU A 10 -2.80 -0.61 1.09
N LEU A 11 -3.61 0.06 1.90
CA LEU A 11 -3.85 -0.33 3.29
C LEU A 11 -5.34 -0.57 3.47
N ALA A 12 -5.68 -1.70 4.07
CA ALA A 12 -7.08 -2.07 4.27
C ALA A 12 -7.24 -2.80 5.61
N ALA A 13 -8.47 -2.82 6.10
CA ALA A 13 -8.83 -3.61 7.27
C ALA A 13 -9.71 -4.78 6.83
N ASP A 14 -9.46 -5.95 7.38
CA ASP A 14 -10.19 -7.16 7.01
C ASP A 14 -11.67 -7.06 7.35
N ASP A 15 -12.01 -6.26 8.37
CA ASP A 15 -13.40 -6.08 8.82
C ASP A 15 -14.07 -4.82 8.24
N ASP A 16 -13.49 -4.19 7.22
CA ASP A 16 -14.08 -3.02 6.59
C ASP A 16 -15.34 -3.44 5.82
N ARG A 17 -16.50 -2.95 6.27
CA ARG A 17 -17.78 -3.27 5.65
C ARG A 17 -18.22 -2.24 4.61
N SER A 18 -17.65 -1.05 4.66
CA SER A 18 -17.95 0.00 3.70
C SER A 18 -17.24 -0.25 2.37
N VAL A 19 -15.96 -0.59 2.46
CA VAL A 19 -15.16 -0.94 1.29
C VAL A 19 -14.44 -2.24 1.62
N PRO A 20 -15.01 -3.38 1.24
CA PRO A 20 -14.42 -4.68 1.57
C PRO A 20 -12.97 -4.79 1.11
N PRO A 21 -12.12 -5.47 1.85
CA PRO A 21 -10.69 -5.56 1.51
C PRO A 21 -10.42 -6.22 0.17
N VAL A 22 -11.36 -7.01 -0.35
CA VAL A 22 -11.20 -7.62 -1.67
C VAL A 22 -11.02 -6.54 -2.74
N ASN A 23 -11.58 -5.35 -2.57
CA ASN A 23 -11.39 -4.26 -3.53
C ASN A 23 -9.93 -3.86 -3.61
N SER A 24 -9.23 -3.82 -2.47
CA SER A 24 -7.79 -3.53 -2.46
C SER A 24 -7.00 -4.65 -3.12
N VAL A 25 -7.40 -5.89 -2.91
CA VAL A 25 -6.75 -7.04 -3.55
C VAL A 25 -6.89 -6.96 -5.08
N LEU A 26 -8.09 -6.63 -5.56
CA LEU A 26 -8.34 -6.51 -7.00
C LEU A 26 -7.54 -5.33 -7.59
N PHE A 27 -7.47 -4.23 -6.88
CA PHE A 27 -6.71 -3.09 -7.34
C PHE A 27 -5.21 -3.40 -7.36
N TYR A 28 -4.72 -4.08 -6.33
CA TYR A 28 -3.33 -4.54 -6.30
C TYR A 28 -3.03 -5.43 -7.50
N ALA A 29 -3.92 -6.37 -7.81
CA ALA A 29 -3.74 -7.25 -8.96
C ALA A 29 -3.68 -6.47 -10.27
N ALA A 30 -4.53 -5.45 -10.41
CA ALA A 30 -4.51 -4.59 -11.59
C ALA A 30 -3.21 -3.82 -11.73
N LEU A 31 -2.69 -3.30 -10.62
CA LEU A 31 -1.40 -2.61 -10.62
C LEU A 31 -0.29 -3.54 -11.09
N LYS A 32 -0.29 -4.77 -10.62
CA LYS A 32 0.73 -5.75 -11.02
C LYS A 32 0.63 -6.11 -12.49
N ARG A 33 -0.59 -6.20 -13.03
CA ARG A 33 -0.77 -6.47 -14.46
C ARG A 33 -0.18 -5.36 -15.33
N HIS A 34 -0.16 -4.13 -14.82
CA HIS A 34 0.39 -2.99 -15.54
C HIS A 34 1.87 -2.73 -15.21
N GLY A 35 2.50 -3.61 -14.46
CA GLY A 35 3.91 -3.47 -14.11
C GLY A 35 4.20 -2.36 -13.13
N ILE A 36 3.21 -1.92 -12.37
CA ILE A 36 3.36 -0.82 -11.42
C ILE A 36 3.78 -1.38 -10.06
N PRO A 37 4.88 -0.88 -9.47
CA PRO A 37 5.27 -1.30 -8.12
C PRO A 37 4.16 -1.01 -7.12
N ALA A 38 3.80 -2.02 -6.33
CA ALA A 38 2.71 -1.89 -5.38
C ALA A 38 2.96 -2.77 -4.17
N SER A 39 2.45 -2.33 -3.02
CA SER A 39 2.44 -3.11 -1.79
C SER A 39 1.03 -3.09 -1.22
N LEU A 40 0.66 -4.18 -0.55
CA LEU A 40 -0.66 -4.31 0.04
C LEU A 40 -0.51 -4.81 1.47
N ARG A 41 -1.20 -4.15 2.41
CA ARG A 41 -1.27 -4.57 3.80
C ARG A 41 -2.72 -4.63 4.21
N ILE A 42 -3.13 -5.76 4.77
CA ILE A 42 -4.49 -5.93 5.29
C ILE A 42 -4.37 -6.22 6.77
N TYR A 43 -4.97 -5.36 7.60
CA TYR A 43 -4.94 -5.50 9.06
C TYR A 43 -6.19 -6.25 9.52
N PRO A 44 -6.09 -7.03 10.61
CA PRO A 44 -7.22 -7.87 11.04
C PRO A 44 -8.50 -7.11 11.37
N SER A 45 -8.39 -5.86 11.79
CA SER A 45 -9.55 -5.07 12.18
C SER A 45 -9.25 -3.58 12.04
N GLY A 46 -10.22 -2.73 12.36
CA GLY A 46 -10.06 -1.28 12.35
C GLY A 46 -11.09 -0.55 11.52
N GLY A 47 -11.85 -1.26 10.71
CA GLY A 47 -12.92 -0.66 9.92
C GLY A 47 -12.40 0.28 8.84
N HIS A 48 -13.30 1.12 8.33
CA HIS A 48 -13.00 2.03 7.23
C HIS A 48 -12.33 3.31 7.72
N GLY A 49 -11.26 3.70 7.03
CA GLY A 49 -10.60 4.97 7.31
C GLY A 49 -9.82 5.01 8.61
N GLY A 50 -9.52 3.86 9.20
CA GLY A 50 -8.89 3.78 10.51
C GLY A 50 -7.54 4.47 10.62
N ALA A 51 -6.82 4.62 9.51
CA ALA A 51 -5.51 5.26 9.53
C ALA A 51 -5.57 6.71 10.01
N LEU A 52 -6.72 7.36 9.88
CA LEU A 52 -6.92 8.75 10.28
C LEU A 52 -7.34 8.88 11.75
N ASP A 53 -7.63 7.77 12.41
CA ASP A 53 -8.09 7.77 13.80
C ASP A 53 -6.91 7.59 14.73
N PRO A 54 -6.60 8.59 15.61
CA PRO A 54 -5.49 8.45 16.54
C PRO A 54 -5.64 7.30 17.53
N ALA A 55 -6.87 6.84 17.74
CA ALA A 55 -7.16 5.73 18.66
C ALA A 55 -7.17 4.37 17.97
N HIS A 56 -6.84 4.32 16.68
CA HIS A 56 -6.89 3.07 15.93
C HIS A 56 -5.90 2.06 16.51
N ILE A 57 -6.38 0.82 16.68
CA ILE A 57 -5.59 -0.23 17.34
C ILE A 57 -4.28 -0.53 16.59
N TYR A 58 -4.26 -0.37 15.28
CA TYR A 58 -3.07 -0.64 14.47
C TYR A 58 -2.37 0.63 14.02
N ARG A 59 -2.60 1.76 14.71
CA ARG A 59 -2.01 3.03 14.30
C ARG A 59 -0.49 2.99 14.21
N ALA A 60 0.16 2.39 15.19
CA ALA A 60 1.62 2.29 15.18
C ALA A 60 2.10 1.46 13.99
N GLN A 61 1.39 0.37 13.67
CA GLN A 61 1.73 -0.49 12.54
C GLN A 61 1.51 0.24 11.21
N TRP A 62 0.39 0.97 11.07
CA TRP A 62 0.12 1.78 9.89
C TRP A 62 1.27 2.74 9.63
N ARG A 63 1.69 3.45 10.68
CA ARG A 63 2.77 4.43 10.55
C ARG A 63 4.07 3.78 10.14
N ALA A 64 4.42 2.67 10.80
CA ALA A 64 5.64 1.95 10.47
C ALA A 64 5.63 1.47 9.02
N ASP A 65 4.53 0.91 8.57
CA ASP A 65 4.41 0.39 7.21
C ASP A 65 4.53 1.52 6.18
N ILE A 66 3.90 2.66 6.44
CA ILE A 66 4.00 3.80 5.52
C ILE A 66 5.44 4.33 5.48
N LEU A 67 6.07 4.49 6.63
CA LEU A 67 7.44 5.02 6.68
C LEU A 67 8.42 4.06 6.02
N ASP A 68 8.26 2.77 6.24
CA ASP A 68 9.11 1.76 5.61
C ASP A 68 8.96 1.79 4.10
N TRP A 69 7.73 1.92 3.62
CA TRP A 69 7.48 1.97 2.19
C TRP A 69 8.10 3.20 1.55
N LEU A 70 7.96 4.36 2.21
CA LEU A 70 8.57 5.60 1.71
C LEU A 70 10.09 5.49 1.68
N ALA A 71 10.69 4.88 2.69
CA ALA A 71 12.13 4.68 2.74
C ALA A 71 12.58 3.76 1.59
N MET A 72 11.82 2.71 1.32
CA MET A 72 12.11 1.80 0.21
C MET A 72 12.05 2.50 -1.13
N LEU A 73 11.06 3.37 -1.33
CA LEU A 73 10.94 4.15 -2.57
C LEU A 73 12.14 5.09 -2.74
N ALA A 74 12.54 5.77 -1.67
CA ALA A 74 13.68 6.67 -1.73
C ALA A 74 14.95 5.90 -2.08
N HIS A 75 15.12 4.71 -1.52
CA HIS A 75 16.27 3.86 -1.81
C HIS A 75 16.27 3.42 -3.28
N GLU A 76 15.11 3.00 -3.79
CA GLU A 76 15.00 2.58 -5.19
C GLU A 76 15.31 3.73 -6.15
N ASN A 77 14.87 4.94 -5.81
CA ASN A 77 15.13 6.11 -6.65
C ASN A 77 16.62 6.48 -6.66
N GLN A 78 17.40 6.05 -5.68
CA GLN A 78 18.82 6.33 -5.59
C GLN A 78 19.68 5.26 -6.27
N LYS A 79 19.09 4.17 -6.71
CA LYS A 79 19.82 3.11 -7.37
C LYS A 79 20.29 3.56 -8.76
N PRO A 80 21.46 3.07 -9.23
CA PRO A 80 21.91 3.37 -10.58
C PRO A 80 20.89 2.92 -11.61
N THR A 81 20.60 3.77 -12.58
CA THR A 81 19.64 3.45 -13.63
C THR A 81 20.18 2.52 -14.69
N SER A 82 21.47 2.32 -14.73
CA SER A 82 22.11 1.44 -15.71
C SER A 82 21.84 -0.03 -15.45
N LYS A 83 21.28 -0.37 -14.31
CA LYS A 83 21.04 -1.75 -13.96
C LYS A 83 19.76 -2.24 -14.63
N PRO A 84 19.85 -3.25 -15.48
CA PRO A 84 18.65 -3.80 -16.12
C PRO A 84 17.79 -4.56 -15.13
N ARG A 85 16.54 -4.70 -15.46
CA ARG A 85 15.57 -5.41 -14.64
C ARG A 85 15.12 -6.67 -15.35
#